data_e671db402729d401c8518286d9864663
#
_entry.id   e671db402729d401c8518286d9864663
#
_cell.length_a   1.000
_cell.length_b   1.000
_cell.length_c   1.000
_cell.angle_alpha   90.00
_cell.angle_beta   90.00
_cell.angle_gamma   90.00
#
_symmetry.space_group_name_H-M   'P 1'
#
loop_
_entity.id
_entity.type
_entity.pdbx_description
1 polymer ?
#
loop_
_entity_poly.entity_id
_entity_poly.type
_entity_poly.pdbx_seq_one_letter_code
_entity_poly.pdbx_strand_id
1 'polypeptide(L)' 'MAGTFKDPVCGMEVTYETAQARSEYNGQTYYFDSLECKETFDKNPEKYATQEQEHHN' A
#
# COMPACT_ATOMS: atom_id res chain seq x y z
N MET A 1 -12.91 12.93 -4.32
CA MET A 1 -12.55 12.44 -4.28
C MET A 1 -11.43 12.16 -3.79
N ALA A 2 -11.19 12.13 -2.88
CA ALA A 2 -10.17 12.06 -2.38
C ALA A 2 -9.48 11.01 -2.52
N GLY A 3 -8.48 10.84 -2.61
CA GLY A 3 -7.84 9.77 -2.77
C GLY A 3 -7.05 9.40 -1.61
N THR A 4 -7.55 8.54 -0.85
CA THR A 4 -6.76 7.99 0.22
C THR A 4 -6.51 6.55 -0.09
N PHE A 5 -5.34 6.07 0.34
CA PHE A 5 -4.96 4.70 0.13
C PHE A 5 -4.64 4.08 1.47
N LYS A 6 -4.88 2.82 1.61
CA LYS A 6 -4.58 2.16 2.84
C LYS A 6 -3.27 1.44 2.73
N ASP A 7 -2.37 1.72 3.64
CA ASP A 7 -1.09 1.06 3.67
C ASP A 7 -1.32 -0.42 3.97
N PRO A 8 -0.95 -1.31 3.07
CA PRO A 8 -1.25 -2.73 3.28
C PRO A 8 -0.43 -3.35 4.39
N VAL A 9 0.62 -2.70 4.81
CA VAL A 9 1.45 -3.25 5.87
C VAL A 9 1.00 -2.72 7.22
N CYS A 10 0.84 -1.41 7.32
CA CYS A 10 0.51 -0.80 8.59
C CYS A 10 -0.98 -0.62 8.77
N GLY A 11 -1.73 -0.60 7.72
CA GLY A 11 -3.16 -0.37 7.82
C GLY A 11 -3.54 1.07 8.04
N MET A 12 -2.60 1.99 7.86
CA MET A 12 -2.90 3.39 8.07
C MET A 12 -3.29 4.03 6.77
N GLU A 13 -4.07 5.08 6.85
CA GLU A 13 -4.48 5.78 5.65
C GLU A 13 -3.43 6.77 5.23
N VAL A 14 -3.11 6.78 3.95
CA VAL A 14 -2.17 7.74 3.42
C VAL A 14 -2.79 8.38 2.20
N THR A 15 -2.41 9.60 1.92
CA THR A 15 -2.85 10.25 0.71
C THR A 15 -1.68 10.29 -0.25
N TYR A 16 -1.99 10.65 -1.47
CA TYR A 16 -0.95 10.74 -2.48
C TYR A 16 0.15 11.69 -2.02
N GLU A 17 -0.21 12.72 -1.29
CA GLU A 17 0.76 13.70 -0.86
C GLU A 17 1.52 13.28 0.38
N THR A 18 0.90 12.50 1.26
CA THR A 18 1.57 12.11 2.48
C THR A 18 2.29 10.79 2.36
N ALA A 19 2.11 10.09 1.25
CA ALA A 19 2.78 8.82 1.09
C ALA A 19 4.28 9.03 1.00
N GLN A 20 5.01 8.30 1.81
CA GLN A 20 6.46 8.44 1.79
C GLN A 20 7.08 7.52 0.77
N ALA A 21 6.43 6.48 0.38
CA ALA A 21 6.98 5.53 -0.57
C ALA A 21 5.85 4.84 -1.29
N ARG A 22 6.17 4.17 -2.37
CA ARG A 22 5.16 3.41 -3.08
C ARG A 22 5.84 2.25 -3.78
N SER A 23 5.04 1.25 -4.11
CA SER A 23 5.54 0.09 -4.81
C SER A 23 4.51 -0.36 -5.81
N GLU A 24 4.97 -0.99 -6.87
CA GLU A 24 4.06 -1.54 -7.86
C GLU A 24 4.14 -3.04 -7.82
N TYR A 25 3.02 -3.71 -7.78
CA TYR A 25 3.01 -5.16 -7.76
C TYR A 25 1.77 -5.64 -8.50
N ASN A 26 1.99 -6.51 -9.46
CA ASN A 26 0.87 -7.11 -10.19
C ASN A 26 0.01 -6.07 -10.86
N GLY A 27 0.59 -5.02 -11.35
CA GLY A 27 -0.16 -3.99 -12.05
C GLY A 27 -0.86 -3.02 -11.13
N GLN A 28 -0.63 -3.09 -9.84
CA GLN A 28 -1.26 -2.19 -8.92
C GLN A 28 -0.24 -1.41 -8.17
N THR A 29 -0.53 -0.17 -7.86
CA THR A 29 0.37 0.67 -7.11
C THR A 29 -0.08 0.73 -5.66
N TYR A 30 0.85 0.53 -4.76
CA TYR A 30 0.56 0.57 -3.33
C TYR A 30 1.35 1.71 -2.71
N TYR A 31 0.72 2.44 -1.83
CA TYR A 31 1.33 3.58 -1.18
C TYR A 31 1.57 3.27 0.29
N PHE A 32 2.65 3.78 0.81
CA PHE A 32 3.04 3.48 2.18
C PHE A 32 3.33 4.76 2.93
N ASP A 33 3.06 4.75 4.21
CA ASP A 33 3.29 5.94 5.01
C ASP A 33 4.75 6.04 5.45
N SER A 34 5.55 5.01 5.22
CA SER A 34 6.96 5.09 5.55
C SER A 34 7.73 4.11 4.68
N LEU A 35 9.01 4.34 4.58
CA LEU A 35 9.85 3.49 3.80
C LEU A 35 9.93 2.11 4.40
N GLU A 36 9.85 2.04 5.70
CA GLU A 36 9.88 0.77 6.37
C GLU A 36 8.75 -0.13 5.93
N CYS A 37 7.56 0.44 5.82
CA CYS A 37 6.42 -0.34 5.37
C CYS A 37 6.61 -0.82 3.94
N LYS A 38 7.20 0.06 3.11
CA LYS A 38 7.46 -0.33 1.74
C LYS A 38 8.42 -1.50 1.68
N GLU A 39 9.46 -1.45 2.49
CA GLU A 39 10.44 -2.52 2.48
C GLU A 39 9.82 -3.83 2.94
N THR A 40 8.98 -3.76 3.94
CA THR A 40 8.30 -4.95 4.42
C THR A 40 7.41 -5.54 3.33
N PHE A 41 6.72 -4.66 2.62
CA PHE A 41 5.87 -5.11 1.53
C PHE A 41 6.71 -5.77 0.44
N ASP A 42 7.84 -5.18 0.11
CA ASP A 42 8.68 -5.71 -0.96
C ASP A 42 9.23 -7.09 -0.60
N LYS A 43 9.38 -7.37 0.67
CA LYS A 43 9.88 -8.66 1.06
C LYS A 43 8.83 -9.74 0.86
N ASN A 44 7.57 -9.40 1.08
CA ASN A 44 6.51 -10.37 0.93
C ASN A 44 5.31 -9.75 0.27
N PRO A 45 5.42 -9.34 -0.96
CA PRO A 45 4.32 -8.62 -1.60
C PRO A 45 3.06 -9.45 -1.73
N GLU A 46 3.21 -10.74 -1.95
CA GLU A 46 2.05 -11.56 -2.10
C GLU A 46 1.23 -11.57 -0.85
N LYS A 47 1.86 -11.59 0.31
CA LYS A 47 1.15 -11.65 1.54
C LYS A 47 0.31 -10.41 1.77
N TYR A 48 0.86 -9.25 1.48
CA TYR A 48 0.14 -8.02 1.74
C TYR A 48 -0.79 -7.63 0.59
N ALA A 49 -0.44 -7.98 -0.60
CA ALA A 49 -1.30 -7.65 -1.73
C ALA A 49 -2.60 -8.42 -1.71
N THR A 50 -2.56 -9.64 -1.24
CA THR A 50 -3.78 -10.40 -1.22
C THR A 50 -4.70 -9.94 -0.15
N GLN A 51 -4.22 -9.19 0.81
CA GLN A 51 -5.16 -8.71 1.73
C GLN A 51 -5.69 -7.47 1.35
N GLU A 52 -5.59 -6.97 0.24
CA GLU A 52 -6.05 -5.74 -0.07
C GLU A 52 -7.20 -5.30 0.11
N GLN A 53 -7.36 -4.44 0.13
CA GLN A 53 -8.47 -3.90 0.37
C GLN A 53 -9.37 -4.05 -0.59
N GLU A 54 -9.65 -4.31 -1.17
CA GLU A 54 -10.57 -4.33 -2.02
C GLU A 54 -11.36 -4.93 -2.26
N HIS A 55 -11.94 -4.98 -2.24
CA HIS A 55 -12.61 -5.41 -2.56
C HIS A 55 -13.23 -5.68 -3.23
N HIS A 56 -13.74 -5.80 -3.54
CA HIS A 56 -14.36 -6.00 -4.21
C HIS A 56 -14.99 -6.35 -4.62
N ASN A 57 -15.47 -6.31 -4.88
CA ASN A 57 -16.19 -6.63 -5.33
C ASN A 57 -16.55 -6.76 -5.53
#